data_a20f054b090ef05f52951fa08bcfbfc2
#
_entry.id   a20f054b090ef05f52951fa08bcfbfc2
#
_cell.length_a   1.000
_cell.length_b   1.000
_cell.length_c   1.000
_cell.angle_alpha   90.00
_cell.angle_beta   90.00
_cell.angle_gamma   90.00
#
_symmetry.space_group_name_H-M   'P 1'
#
loop_
_entity.id
_entity.type
_entity.pdbx_description
1 polymer ?
#
loop_
_entity_poly.entity_id
_entity_poly.type
_entity_poly.pdbx_seq_one_letter_code
_entity_poly.pdbx_strand_id
1 'polypeptide(L)'
;MGRKIIIGIFLIPALVVSALLVLTGQFVKAHTLVVTANYTRSAPTGLDDPVWGTAEAAQLLVEGREKTAGSNGTVTTRALYSDDSLHFLFKWKDPTRSITKQSWQFDGQQWLHLQGNEDRIALLFEITRINKFATRGCAVTCHSPADVPKEKWKLATKTAAEKGDLWHWKAARTAPYN
;
A
#
# COMPACT_ATOMS: atom_id res chain seq x y z
N MET A 1 45.67 -37.92 40.45
CA MET A 1 44.26 -37.69 40.84
C MET A 1 43.65 -36.66 39.94
N GLY A 2 42.64 -37.03 39.25
CA GLY A 2 42.15 -36.46 38.02
C GLY A 2 41.47 -35.11 38.13
N ARG A 3 41.79 -34.28 37.18
CA ARG A 3 41.00 -33.12 36.79
C ARG A 3 40.37 -33.44 35.44
N LYS A 4 39.22 -34.03 35.51
CA LYS A 4 38.36 -34.20 34.29
C LYS A 4 37.07 -33.49 34.51
N ILE A 5 36.67 -32.80 33.40
CA ILE A 5 35.31 -32.46 33.08
C ILE A 5 34.73 -31.22 33.80
N ILE A 6 34.83 -30.08 33.20
CA ILE A 6 33.76 -29.07 33.06
C ILE A 6 34.09 -28.22 31.79
N ILE A 7 33.96 -28.78 30.59
CA ILE A 7 33.99 -27.99 29.34
C ILE A 7 32.72 -28.27 28.47
N GLY A 8 31.91 -29.24 28.93
CA GLY A 8 30.74 -29.68 28.08
C GLY A 8 29.42 -28.95 28.28
N ILE A 9 29.25 -28.14 29.34
CA ILE A 9 27.91 -27.66 29.71
C ILE A 9 27.61 -26.23 29.21
N PHE A 10 28.62 -25.46 28.80
CA PHE A 10 28.41 -24.08 28.37
C PHE A 10 28.24 -23.90 26.85
N LEU A 11 28.55 -24.92 26.04
CA LEU A 11 28.38 -24.80 24.58
C LEU A 11 26.95 -25.11 24.08
N ILE A 12 26.20 -25.93 24.80
CA ILE A 12 24.83 -26.31 24.40
C ILE A 12 23.85 -25.14 24.50
N PRO A 13 23.80 -24.32 25.59
CA PRO A 13 22.89 -23.19 25.64
C PRO A 13 23.25 -22.07 24.65
N ALA A 14 24.53 -21.85 24.36
CA ALA A 14 24.94 -20.85 23.37
C ALA A 14 24.52 -21.23 21.94
N LEU A 15 24.64 -22.53 21.59
CA LEU A 15 24.20 -23.03 20.30
C LEU A 15 22.66 -23.03 20.15
N VAL A 16 21.92 -23.36 21.20
CA VAL A 16 20.46 -23.30 21.21
C VAL A 16 19.95 -21.85 21.14
N VAL A 17 20.59 -20.93 21.83
CA VAL A 17 20.24 -19.48 21.75
C VAL A 17 20.58 -18.93 20.37
N SER A 18 21.71 -19.30 19.79
CA SER A 18 22.07 -18.90 18.43
C SER A 18 21.13 -19.49 17.38
N ALA A 19 20.72 -20.76 17.53
CA ALA A 19 19.74 -21.40 16.66
C ALA A 19 18.34 -20.79 16.82
N LEU A 20 17.92 -20.42 18.04
CA LEU A 20 16.66 -19.74 18.29
C LEU A 20 16.65 -18.34 17.68
N LEU A 21 17.74 -17.59 17.76
CA LEU A 21 17.89 -16.28 17.13
C LEU A 21 17.86 -16.36 15.60
N VAL A 22 18.38 -17.43 15.01
CA VAL A 22 18.29 -17.69 13.57
C VAL A 22 16.88 -18.11 13.17
N LEU A 23 16.15 -18.85 14.01
CA LEU A 23 14.78 -19.28 13.75
C LEU A 23 13.72 -18.18 13.99
N THR A 24 13.99 -17.23 14.88
CA THR A 24 13.11 -16.08 15.12
C THR A 24 13.47 -14.86 14.29
N GLY A 25 14.64 -14.89 13.65
CA GLY A 25 15.04 -13.92 12.62
C GLY A 25 14.32 -14.15 11.30
N GLN A 26 13.01 -14.23 11.31
CA GLN A 26 12.23 -13.92 10.13
C GLN A 26 12.41 -12.42 9.87
N PHE A 27 13.54 -12.09 9.28
CA PHE A 27 13.62 -10.86 8.50
C PHE A 27 12.48 -10.96 7.49
N VAL A 28 11.39 -10.28 7.74
CA VAL A 28 10.42 -9.96 6.71
C VAL A 28 11.25 -9.19 5.69
N LYS A 29 11.76 -9.93 4.70
CA LYS A 29 12.37 -9.34 3.52
C LYS A 29 11.26 -8.47 2.98
N ALA A 30 11.37 -7.16 3.14
CA ALA A 30 10.52 -6.23 2.44
C ALA A 30 10.69 -6.60 0.97
N HIS A 31 9.69 -7.25 0.39
CA HIS A 31 9.67 -7.52 -1.04
C HIS A 31 9.56 -6.15 -1.68
N THR A 32 10.70 -5.59 -2.07
CA THR A 32 10.72 -4.38 -2.88
C THR A 32 10.14 -4.79 -4.23
N LEU A 33 8.87 -4.51 -4.42
CA LEU A 33 8.27 -4.67 -5.72
C LEU A 33 8.75 -3.52 -6.60
N VAL A 34 9.34 -3.87 -7.73
CA VAL A 34 9.73 -2.91 -8.77
C VAL A 34 8.64 -2.88 -9.82
N VAL A 35 8.11 -1.71 -10.09
CA VAL A 35 7.23 -1.43 -11.22
C VAL A 35 8.04 -0.65 -12.24
N THR A 36 8.30 -1.27 -13.39
CA THR A 36 9.04 -0.62 -14.47
C THR A 36 8.07 0.15 -15.35
N ALA A 37 8.35 1.44 -15.59
CA ALA A 37 7.61 2.24 -16.55
C ALA A 37 8.30 2.19 -17.91
N ASN A 38 7.56 1.86 -18.97
CA ASN A 38 8.05 1.87 -20.34
C ASN A 38 7.71 3.19 -21.02
N TYR A 39 8.58 3.64 -21.93
CA TYR A 39 8.33 4.84 -22.70
C TYR A 39 7.18 4.65 -23.70
N THR A 40 6.33 5.67 -23.82
CA THR A 40 5.30 5.80 -24.85
C THR A 40 5.33 7.18 -25.51
N ARG A 41 5.07 7.25 -26.79
CA ARG A 41 5.04 8.54 -27.52
C ARG A 41 3.81 9.38 -27.22
N SER A 42 2.70 8.73 -26.82
CA SER A 42 1.44 9.40 -26.53
C SER A 42 0.85 8.85 -25.23
N ALA A 43 0.13 9.69 -24.53
CA ALA A 43 -0.62 9.28 -23.35
C ALA A 43 -1.68 8.21 -23.71
N PRO A 44 -1.90 7.20 -22.84
CA PRO A 44 -3.00 6.27 -23.01
C PRO A 44 -4.35 7.00 -23.07
N THR A 45 -5.21 6.60 -23.99
CA THR A 45 -6.52 7.24 -24.20
C THR A 45 -7.63 6.69 -23.30
N GLY A 46 -7.35 5.58 -22.60
CA GLY A 46 -8.31 4.95 -21.69
C GLY A 46 -7.76 3.67 -21.07
N LEU A 47 -8.61 2.98 -20.32
CA LEU A 47 -8.25 1.75 -19.59
C LEU A 47 -7.95 0.57 -20.52
N ASP A 48 -8.56 0.55 -21.71
CA ASP A 48 -8.44 -0.54 -22.69
C ASP A 48 -7.51 -0.19 -23.87
N ASP A 49 -6.76 0.93 -23.76
CA ASP A 49 -5.80 1.32 -24.77
C ASP A 49 -4.75 0.21 -24.96
N PRO A 50 -4.55 -0.28 -26.21
CA PRO A 50 -3.56 -1.32 -26.51
C PRO A 50 -2.14 -0.98 -26.06
N VAL A 51 -1.80 0.30 -25.92
CA VAL A 51 -0.48 0.74 -25.46
C VAL A 51 -0.11 0.18 -24.09
N TRP A 52 -1.09 -0.10 -23.24
CA TRP A 52 -0.85 -0.76 -21.96
C TRP A 52 -0.21 -2.15 -22.09
N GLY A 53 -0.40 -2.82 -23.24
CA GLY A 53 0.23 -4.10 -23.54
C GLY A 53 1.75 -4.02 -23.67
N THR A 54 2.31 -2.85 -23.92
CA THR A 54 3.75 -2.62 -24.03
C THR A 54 4.47 -2.52 -22.68
N ALA A 55 3.72 -2.30 -21.59
CA ALA A 55 4.27 -2.22 -20.26
C ALA A 55 4.21 -3.58 -19.54
N GLU A 56 5.26 -3.92 -18.81
CA GLU A 56 5.28 -5.10 -17.95
C GLU A 56 4.23 -4.99 -16.84
N ALA A 57 3.53 -6.09 -16.57
CA ALA A 57 2.56 -6.17 -15.49
C ALA A 57 3.25 -6.59 -14.19
N ALA A 58 3.14 -5.77 -13.16
CA ALA A 58 3.56 -6.10 -11.80
C ALA A 58 2.34 -6.44 -10.93
N GLN A 59 2.51 -7.38 -9.99
CA GLN A 59 1.46 -7.84 -9.08
C GLN A 59 1.74 -7.32 -7.67
N LEU A 60 0.84 -6.52 -7.14
CA LEU A 60 0.89 -5.99 -5.78
C LEU A 60 -0.02 -6.82 -4.88
N LEU A 61 0.54 -7.46 -3.86
CA LEU A 61 -0.27 -8.06 -2.79
C LEU A 61 -0.68 -6.96 -1.81
N VAL A 62 -1.98 -6.78 -1.64
CA VAL A 62 -2.56 -5.83 -0.69
C VAL A 62 -3.17 -6.61 0.45
N GLU A 63 -2.74 -6.30 1.65
CA GLU A 63 -3.24 -6.91 2.89
C GLU A 63 -4.11 -5.93 3.66
N GLY A 64 -5.31 -6.38 4.02
CA GLY A 64 -6.20 -5.62 4.89
C GLY A 64 -5.64 -5.52 6.31
N ARG A 65 -5.79 -4.35 6.92
CA ARG A 65 -5.34 -4.07 8.30
C ARG A 65 -6.50 -3.57 9.15
N GLU A 66 -6.37 -3.70 10.45
CA GLU A 66 -7.37 -3.25 11.44
C GLU A 66 -8.77 -3.83 11.14
N LYS A 67 -9.74 -2.99 10.83
CA LYS A 67 -11.13 -3.39 10.54
C LYS A 67 -11.27 -4.24 9.27
N THR A 68 -10.25 -4.23 8.40
CA THR A 68 -10.20 -5.01 7.16
C THR A 68 -9.19 -6.15 7.25
N ALA A 69 -8.69 -6.46 8.45
CA ALA A 69 -7.76 -7.58 8.65
C ALA A 69 -8.34 -8.88 8.08
N GLY A 70 -7.53 -9.59 7.30
CA GLY A 70 -7.96 -10.80 6.58
C GLY A 70 -8.53 -10.57 5.18
N SER A 71 -8.81 -9.32 4.79
CA SER A 71 -9.15 -8.97 3.41
C SER A 71 -7.88 -8.76 2.62
N ASN A 72 -7.51 -9.76 1.82
CA ASN A 72 -6.33 -9.70 0.98
C ASN A 72 -6.74 -9.65 -0.48
N GLY A 73 -5.98 -8.94 -1.28
CA GLY A 73 -6.22 -8.81 -2.71
C GLY A 73 -4.95 -8.69 -3.50
N THR A 74 -5.07 -8.91 -4.80
CA THR A 74 -3.98 -8.66 -5.75
C THR A 74 -4.38 -7.52 -6.66
N VAL A 75 -3.53 -6.52 -6.76
CA VAL A 75 -3.65 -5.42 -7.72
C VAL A 75 -2.61 -5.62 -8.80
N THR A 76 -3.05 -5.74 -10.05
CA THR A 76 -2.15 -5.73 -11.20
C THR A 76 -1.91 -4.29 -11.60
N THR A 77 -0.65 -3.89 -11.72
CA THR A 77 -0.28 -2.54 -12.15
C THR A 77 0.61 -2.58 -13.37
N ARG A 78 0.47 -1.57 -14.22
CA ARG A 78 1.36 -1.25 -15.33
C ARG A 78 1.71 0.21 -15.28
N ALA A 79 2.92 0.58 -15.72
CA ALA A 79 3.37 1.96 -15.77
C ALA A 79 3.93 2.30 -17.15
N LEU A 80 3.58 3.47 -17.63
CA LEU A 80 4.12 4.08 -18.84
C LEU A 80 4.57 5.50 -18.53
N TYR A 81 5.51 6.02 -19.28
CA TYR A 81 5.88 7.42 -19.22
C TYR A 81 6.00 8.00 -20.61
N SER A 82 5.66 9.27 -20.76
CA SER A 82 5.89 10.09 -21.96
C SER A 82 6.88 11.20 -21.62
N ASP A 83 7.08 12.12 -22.52
CA ASP A 83 8.06 13.21 -22.33
C ASP A 83 7.75 14.09 -21.11
N ASP A 84 6.49 14.19 -20.73
CA ASP A 84 6.00 15.10 -19.69
C ASP A 84 5.11 14.44 -18.62
N SER A 85 4.78 13.15 -18.78
CA SER A 85 3.75 12.52 -17.95
C SER A 85 4.10 11.10 -17.55
N LEU A 86 3.63 10.69 -16.38
CA LEU A 86 3.69 9.33 -15.86
C LEU A 86 2.28 8.77 -15.74
N HIS A 87 2.06 7.60 -16.31
CA HIS A 87 0.76 6.96 -16.40
C HIS A 87 0.78 5.62 -15.66
N PHE A 88 -0.27 5.35 -14.88
CA PHE A 88 -0.46 4.08 -14.21
C PHE A 88 -1.81 3.47 -14.55
N LEU A 89 -1.82 2.17 -14.79
CA LEU A 89 -3.01 1.35 -14.88
C LEU A 89 -3.05 0.41 -13.67
N PHE A 90 -4.14 0.45 -12.91
CA PHE A 90 -4.40 -0.48 -11.82
C PHE A 90 -5.64 -1.30 -12.12
N LYS A 91 -5.53 -2.63 -11.97
CA LYS A 91 -6.66 -3.56 -12.11
C LYS A 91 -6.71 -4.47 -10.89
N TRP A 92 -7.86 -4.55 -10.27
CA TRP A 92 -8.12 -5.47 -9.16
C TRP A 92 -9.48 -6.13 -9.30
N LYS A 93 -9.64 -7.25 -8.61
CA LYS A 93 -10.91 -7.96 -8.54
C LYS A 93 -11.76 -7.32 -7.46
N ASP A 94 -12.95 -6.86 -7.82
CA ASP A 94 -13.94 -6.32 -6.90
C ASP A 94 -15.32 -6.91 -7.24
N PRO A 95 -15.97 -7.60 -6.30
CA PRO A 95 -17.29 -8.16 -6.51
C PRO A 95 -18.40 -7.10 -6.45
N THR A 96 -18.07 -5.87 -6.05
CA THR A 96 -19.03 -4.77 -5.85
C THR A 96 -18.71 -3.60 -6.78
N ARG A 97 -19.71 -2.75 -7.01
CA ARG A 97 -19.55 -1.47 -7.70
C ARG A 97 -19.78 -0.34 -6.70
N SER A 98 -18.73 0.05 -6.01
CA SER A 98 -18.80 1.07 -4.96
C SER A 98 -18.41 2.45 -5.49
N ILE A 99 -19.31 3.06 -6.26
CA ILE A 99 -19.09 4.34 -6.94
C ILE A 99 -19.67 5.54 -6.20
N THR A 100 -20.36 5.34 -5.07
CA THR A 100 -20.97 6.40 -4.28
C THR A 100 -20.49 6.36 -2.84
N LYS A 101 -20.47 7.52 -2.21
CA LYS A 101 -20.12 7.65 -0.80
C LYS A 101 -21.22 8.38 -0.06
N GLN A 102 -21.83 7.70 0.94
CA GLN A 102 -22.86 8.30 1.79
C GLN A 102 -23.90 9.06 0.97
N SER A 103 -24.44 8.42 -0.07
CA SER A 103 -25.38 9.05 -0.98
C SER A 103 -26.75 9.19 -0.33
N TRP A 104 -27.52 10.15 -0.82
CA TRP A 104 -28.94 10.30 -0.51
C TRP A 104 -29.78 9.62 -1.57
N GLN A 105 -30.78 8.84 -1.17
CA GLN A 105 -31.73 8.19 -2.04
C GLN A 105 -33.14 8.51 -1.57
N PHE A 106 -34.00 8.92 -2.51
CA PHE A 106 -35.43 9.09 -2.25
C PHE A 106 -36.13 7.74 -2.44
N ASP A 107 -36.88 7.28 -1.43
CA ASP A 107 -37.58 5.99 -1.45
C ASP A 107 -39.04 6.11 -1.95
N GLY A 108 -39.49 7.30 -2.34
CA GLY A 108 -40.85 7.64 -2.72
C GLY A 108 -41.62 8.38 -1.63
N GLN A 109 -41.12 8.42 -0.40
CA GLN A 109 -41.72 9.09 0.75
C GLN A 109 -40.76 10.04 1.46
N GLN A 110 -39.50 9.64 1.61
CA GLN A 110 -38.48 10.38 2.34
C GLN A 110 -37.08 10.21 1.72
N TRP A 111 -36.18 11.11 2.07
CA TRP A 111 -34.77 10.98 1.74
C TRP A 111 -34.03 10.11 2.75
N LEU A 112 -33.39 9.02 2.27
CA LEU A 112 -32.57 8.12 3.05
C LEU A 112 -31.11 8.47 2.86
N HIS A 113 -30.36 8.58 3.96
CA HIS A 113 -28.91 8.72 3.94
C HIS A 113 -28.28 7.34 3.97
N LEU A 114 -27.84 6.85 2.81
CA LEU A 114 -27.26 5.52 2.69
C LEU A 114 -25.85 5.48 3.29
N GLN A 115 -25.59 4.43 4.05
CA GLN A 115 -24.25 4.11 4.49
C GLN A 115 -23.50 3.44 3.33
N GLY A 116 -22.29 3.86 3.08
CA GLY A 116 -21.46 3.29 2.01
C GLY A 116 -20.18 4.07 1.82
N ASN A 117 -19.25 3.45 1.16
CA ASN A 117 -17.97 4.05 0.83
C ASN A 117 -17.63 3.74 -0.63
N GLU A 118 -16.97 4.66 -1.28
CA GLU A 118 -16.50 4.55 -2.66
C GLU A 118 -15.22 3.72 -2.77
N ASP A 119 -15.00 3.10 -3.92
CA ASP A 119 -13.70 2.52 -4.28
C ASP A 119 -12.67 3.63 -4.42
N ARG A 120 -11.46 3.34 -3.97
CA ARG A 120 -10.38 4.32 -4.00
C ARG A 120 -9.01 3.66 -4.07
N ILE A 121 -8.09 4.36 -4.70
CA ILE A 121 -6.67 4.05 -4.65
C ILE A 121 -5.89 5.32 -4.30
N ALA A 122 -4.84 5.16 -3.51
CA ALA A 122 -3.92 6.24 -3.19
C ALA A 122 -2.49 5.79 -3.44
N LEU A 123 -1.71 6.66 -4.06
CA LEU A 123 -0.29 6.48 -4.33
C LEU A 123 0.44 7.61 -3.62
N LEU A 124 1.44 7.28 -2.84
CA LEU A 124 2.29 8.28 -2.20
C LEU A 124 3.71 8.13 -2.75
N PHE A 125 4.21 9.20 -3.33
CA PHE A 125 5.58 9.28 -3.86
C PHE A 125 6.46 10.06 -2.89
N GLU A 126 7.64 9.53 -2.60
CA GLU A 126 8.67 10.22 -1.85
C GLU A 126 9.38 11.23 -2.77
N ILE A 127 9.13 12.51 -2.58
CA ILE A 127 9.76 13.59 -3.37
C ILE A 127 11.10 14.00 -2.75
N THR A 128 11.12 14.14 -1.42
CA THR A 128 12.37 14.24 -0.67
C THR A 128 12.38 13.13 0.38
N ARG A 129 13.56 12.72 0.82
CA ARG A 129 13.72 11.59 1.73
C ARG A 129 12.83 11.71 2.97
N ILE A 130 11.94 10.74 3.14
CA ILE A 130 11.08 10.58 4.31
C ILE A 130 11.61 9.41 5.14
N ASN A 131 11.90 9.66 6.41
CA ASN A 131 12.50 8.63 7.27
C ASN A 131 11.63 7.36 7.35
N LYS A 132 12.23 6.20 7.07
CA LYS A 132 11.58 4.87 7.04
C LYS A 132 10.48 4.69 5.97
N PHE A 133 10.38 5.58 4.97
CA PHE A 133 9.37 5.45 3.92
C PHE A 133 9.50 4.14 3.15
N ALA A 134 10.70 3.77 2.71
CA ALA A 134 10.96 2.54 1.97
C ALA A 134 10.54 1.24 2.70
N THR A 135 10.47 1.27 4.03
CA THR A 135 10.11 0.08 4.84
C THR A 135 8.70 0.11 5.41
N ARG A 136 8.09 1.28 5.55
CA ARG A 136 6.79 1.47 6.20
C ARG A 136 5.77 2.19 5.32
N GLY A 137 6.16 2.67 4.16
CA GLY A 137 5.30 3.38 3.23
C GLY A 137 4.60 4.58 3.87
N CYS A 138 3.37 4.84 3.47
CA CYS A 138 2.58 5.98 3.96
C CYS A 138 2.25 5.91 5.46
N ALA A 139 2.43 4.77 6.12
CA ALA A 139 2.21 4.64 7.57
C ALA A 139 3.13 5.53 8.42
N VAL A 140 4.23 6.04 7.86
CA VAL A 140 5.11 7.00 8.57
C VAL A 140 4.73 8.46 8.35
N THR A 141 3.80 8.73 7.43
CA THR A 141 3.44 10.10 7.00
C THR A 141 1.99 10.45 7.31
N CYS A 142 1.04 9.71 6.75
CA CYS A 142 -0.36 10.11 6.72
C CYS A 142 -1.26 9.32 7.68
N HIS A 143 -0.71 8.37 8.47
CA HIS A 143 -1.47 7.62 9.44
C HIS A 143 -1.12 8.05 10.86
N SER A 144 -2.12 8.51 11.59
CA SER A 144 -2.02 8.66 13.02
C SER A 144 -2.26 7.30 13.71
N PRO A 145 -1.66 7.03 14.86
CA PRO A 145 -1.96 5.84 15.65
C PRO A 145 -3.46 5.71 15.94
N ALA A 146 -3.96 4.49 16.09
CA ALA A 146 -5.39 4.22 16.28
C ALA A 146 -5.97 4.82 17.58
N ASP A 147 -5.12 5.05 18.57
CA ASP A 147 -5.46 5.68 19.87
C ASP A 147 -5.50 7.20 19.83
N VAL A 148 -5.09 7.82 18.71
CA VAL A 148 -5.17 9.28 18.55
C VAL A 148 -6.57 9.67 18.07
N PRO A 149 -7.29 10.55 18.77
CA PRO A 149 -8.58 11.08 18.35
C PRO A 149 -8.51 11.70 16.95
N LYS A 150 -9.56 11.51 16.15
CA LYS A 150 -9.59 11.89 14.73
C LYS A 150 -9.30 13.38 14.49
N GLU A 151 -9.76 14.24 15.38
CA GLU A 151 -9.54 15.69 15.35
C GLU A 151 -8.06 16.09 15.57
N LYS A 152 -7.26 15.17 16.09
CA LYS A 152 -5.82 15.34 16.31
C LYS A 152 -4.96 14.67 15.24
N TRP A 153 -5.57 14.06 14.23
CA TRP A 153 -4.82 13.44 13.15
C TRP A 153 -4.04 14.47 12.35
N LYS A 154 -2.76 14.18 12.19
CA LYS A 154 -1.86 14.97 11.35
C LYS A 154 -1.54 14.15 10.11
N LEU A 155 -2.13 14.54 8.98
CA LEU A 155 -1.84 13.96 7.67
C LEU A 155 -0.67 14.72 7.04
N ALA A 156 0.49 14.61 7.65
CA ALA A 156 1.68 15.35 7.24
C ALA A 156 2.94 14.56 7.58
N THR A 157 4.02 14.85 6.86
CA THR A 157 5.37 14.41 7.19
C THR A 157 5.82 15.01 8.53
N LYS A 158 6.87 14.44 9.13
CA LYS A 158 7.33 14.85 10.46
C LYS A 158 8.02 16.21 10.45
N THR A 159 8.66 16.56 9.36
CA THR A 159 9.42 17.81 9.22
C THR A 159 9.10 18.48 7.88
N ALA A 160 9.31 19.79 7.78
CA ALA A 160 9.11 20.55 6.55
C ALA A 160 10.09 20.14 5.41
N ALA A 161 11.19 19.49 5.74
CA ALA A 161 12.16 18.98 4.77
C ALA A 161 11.69 17.69 4.10
N GLU A 162 10.85 16.90 4.77
CA GLU A 162 10.26 15.66 4.23
C GLU A 162 9.06 16.03 3.36
N LYS A 163 9.09 15.69 2.07
CA LYS A 163 7.99 15.97 1.13
C LYS A 163 7.56 14.69 0.43
N GLY A 164 6.27 14.48 0.38
CA GLY A 164 5.63 13.43 -0.42
C GLY A 164 4.53 14.01 -1.29
N ASP A 165 4.32 13.43 -2.46
CA ASP A 165 3.20 13.73 -3.34
C ASP A 165 2.17 12.60 -3.25
N LEU A 166 0.90 12.95 -2.98
CA LEU A 166 -0.19 12.01 -2.77
C LEU A 166 -1.22 12.13 -3.88
N TRP A 167 -1.27 11.12 -4.74
CA TRP A 167 -2.32 10.97 -5.74
C TRP A 167 -3.45 10.12 -5.16
N HIS A 168 -4.66 10.63 -5.17
CA HIS A 168 -5.80 9.97 -4.56
C HIS A 168 -7.00 9.93 -5.50
N TRP A 169 -7.16 8.80 -6.20
CA TRP A 169 -8.36 8.52 -6.98
C TRP A 169 -9.50 8.04 -6.08
N LYS A 170 -10.72 8.51 -6.37
CA LYS A 170 -11.96 8.15 -5.66
C LYS A 170 -13.09 8.02 -6.67
N ALA A 171 -13.76 6.88 -6.68
CA ALA A 171 -14.79 6.56 -7.66
C ALA A 171 -15.93 7.58 -7.70
N ALA A 172 -16.41 8.04 -6.54
CA ALA A 172 -17.49 9.03 -6.47
C ALA A 172 -17.12 10.43 -6.99
N ARG A 173 -15.85 10.72 -7.25
CA ARG A 173 -15.37 12.07 -7.62
C ARG A 173 -14.73 12.13 -8.98
N THR A 174 -14.08 11.06 -9.39
CA THR A 174 -13.20 11.03 -10.55
C THR A 174 -13.53 9.92 -11.55
N ALA A 175 -14.44 9.00 -11.21
CA ALA A 175 -14.93 8.01 -12.16
C ALA A 175 -15.80 8.72 -13.21
N PRO A 176 -15.55 8.50 -14.51
CA PRO A 176 -16.49 8.93 -15.53
C PRO A 176 -17.81 8.17 -15.34
N TYR A 177 -18.89 8.91 -15.27
CA TYR A 177 -20.22 8.33 -15.32
C TYR A 177 -20.51 8.04 -16.79
N ASN A 178 -20.45 6.78 -17.18
CA ASN A 178 -20.95 6.26 -18.44
C ASN A 178 -22.12 5.33 -18.17
#